data_c99b02a0c9641df5a4fbfccdc282204c
#
_entry.id   c99b02a0c9641df5a4fbfccdc282204c
#
_cell.length_a   1.000
_cell.length_b   1.000
_cell.length_c   1.000
_cell.angle_alpha   90.00
_cell.angle_beta   90.00
_cell.angle_gamma   90.00
#
_symmetry.space_group_name_H-M   'P 1'
#
loop_
_entity.id
_entity.type
_entity.pdbx_description
1 polymer ?
#
loop_
_entity_poly.entity_id
_entity_poly.type
_entity_poly.pdbx_seq_one_letter_code
_entity_poly.pdbx_strand_id
1 'polypeptide(L)'
;MELTIVQTAKQHKAHALSRLQSVPGIGKILSLVLLYEIHDITRFPRVQDFVSYCRLVKCAKESAGKRYGTSGKKIGNAYLQWAFSEAAVLFLRHNAQGQKFLARLEKKHAKGQALTILAHKLARAVSYMLARDTVFEMDIFLNGYGSRAGAPAASLDTHGIRLHYRPWKSPIALRHGTRKRT
;
A
#
# COMPACT_ATOMS: atom_id res chain seq x y z
N MET A 1 -24.35 13.62 13.54
CA MET A 1 -22.95 13.91 13.11
C MET A 1 -22.42 12.92 12.07
N GLU A 2 -22.52 11.62 12.28
CA GLU A 2 -22.00 10.61 11.31
C GLU A 2 -22.62 10.73 9.91
N LEU A 3 -23.91 10.91 9.81
CA LEU A 3 -24.63 11.09 8.54
C LEU A 3 -24.18 12.33 7.77
N THR A 4 -23.93 13.43 8.47
CA THR A 4 -23.46 14.70 7.87
C THR A 4 -22.07 14.54 7.25
N ILE A 5 -21.13 13.88 7.97
CA ILE A 5 -19.78 13.62 7.46
C ILE A 5 -19.81 12.74 6.20
N VAL A 6 -20.62 11.68 6.22
CA VAL A 6 -20.80 10.80 5.05
C VAL A 6 -21.42 11.54 3.87
N GLN A 7 -22.40 12.40 4.11
CA GLN A 7 -23.04 13.21 3.06
C GLN A 7 -22.05 14.19 2.44
N THR A 8 -21.28 14.92 3.26
CA THR A 8 -20.26 15.84 2.78
C THR A 8 -19.17 15.13 1.98
N ALA A 9 -18.70 13.97 2.44
CA ALA A 9 -17.73 13.17 1.71
C ALA A 9 -18.27 12.68 0.35
N LYS A 10 -19.55 12.29 0.29
CA LYS A 10 -20.23 11.92 -0.95
C LYS A 10 -20.39 13.09 -1.92
N GLN A 11 -20.62 14.29 -1.43
CA GLN A 11 -20.75 15.48 -2.28
C GLN A 11 -19.42 15.89 -2.93
N HIS A 12 -18.32 15.85 -2.16
CA HIS A 12 -17.04 16.39 -2.62
C HIS A 12 -16.08 15.35 -3.24
N LYS A 13 -16.14 14.09 -2.81
CA LYS A 13 -15.20 13.04 -3.25
C LYS A 13 -15.88 11.67 -3.42
N ALA A 14 -17.08 11.64 -3.97
CA ALA A 14 -17.87 10.41 -4.13
C ALA A 14 -17.11 9.28 -4.83
N HIS A 15 -16.40 9.60 -5.90
CA HIS A 15 -15.63 8.62 -6.67
C HIS A 15 -14.49 8.01 -5.85
N ALA A 16 -13.71 8.82 -5.12
CA ALA A 16 -12.63 8.32 -4.28
C ALA A 16 -13.16 7.46 -3.12
N LEU A 17 -14.28 7.86 -2.51
CA LEU A 17 -14.94 7.08 -1.45
C LEU A 17 -15.41 5.72 -1.97
N SER A 18 -16.11 5.69 -3.11
CA SER A 18 -16.58 4.45 -3.74
C SER A 18 -15.42 3.49 -4.07
N ARG A 19 -14.32 4.02 -4.60
CA ARG A 19 -13.13 3.21 -4.88
C ARG A 19 -12.50 2.63 -3.63
N LEU A 20 -12.35 3.41 -2.57
CA LEU A 20 -11.83 2.91 -1.30
C LEU A 20 -12.70 1.79 -0.75
N GLN A 21 -14.03 1.90 -0.87
CA GLN A 21 -14.98 0.86 -0.44
C GLN A 21 -14.99 -0.39 -1.34
N SER A 22 -14.41 -0.33 -2.53
CA SER A 22 -14.25 -1.52 -3.37
C SER A 22 -13.18 -2.48 -2.85
N VAL A 23 -12.31 -2.03 -1.93
CA VAL A 23 -11.30 -2.88 -1.30
C VAL A 23 -11.96 -3.74 -0.23
N PRO A 24 -11.88 -5.08 -0.30
CA PRO A 24 -12.38 -5.94 0.76
C PRO A 24 -11.80 -5.57 2.11
N GLY A 25 -12.64 -5.41 3.15
CA GLY A 25 -12.21 -5.00 4.48
C GLY A 25 -12.14 -3.48 4.71
N ILE A 26 -12.29 -2.65 3.68
CA ILE A 26 -12.42 -1.19 3.85
C ILE A 26 -13.89 -0.81 3.81
N GLY A 27 -14.51 -0.73 5.01
CA GLY A 27 -15.89 -0.27 5.19
C GLY A 27 -16.02 1.25 5.22
N LYS A 28 -17.23 1.73 5.56
CA LYS A 28 -17.56 3.17 5.60
C LYS A 28 -16.60 3.99 6.47
N ILE A 29 -16.29 3.51 7.68
CA ILE A 29 -15.44 4.25 8.63
C ILE A 29 -14.01 4.34 8.12
N LEU A 30 -13.41 3.20 7.72
CA LEU A 30 -12.04 3.17 7.23
C LEU A 30 -11.87 3.98 5.94
N SER A 31 -12.86 3.93 5.03
CA SER A 31 -12.80 4.74 3.80
C SER A 31 -12.84 6.23 4.08
N LEU A 32 -13.60 6.68 5.09
CA LEU A 32 -13.60 8.09 5.51
C LEU A 32 -12.26 8.49 6.12
N VAL A 33 -11.72 7.69 7.05
CA VAL A 33 -10.41 7.96 7.64
C VAL A 33 -9.34 8.06 6.54
N LEU A 34 -9.29 7.09 5.63
CA LEU A 34 -8.34 7.12 4.52
C LEU A 34 -8.54 8.34 3.62
N LEU A 35 -9.78 8.69 3.29
CA LEU A 35 -10.11 9.82 2.43
C LEU A 35 -9.63 11.15 3.04
N TYR A 36 -9.91 11.38 4.32
CA TYR A 36 -9.54 12.63 5.00
C TYR A 36 -8.05 12.72 5.32
N GLU A 37 -7.42 11.62 5.74
CA GLU A 37 -6.01 11.59 6.09
C GLU A 37 -5.08 11.62 4.85
N ILE A 38 -5.50 11.03 3.75
CA ILE A 38 -4.76 11.10 2.47
C ILE A 38 -4.96 12.48 1.84
N HIS A 39 -6.18 13.01 1.90
CA HIS A 39 -6.63 14.26 1.29
C HIS A 39 -6.42 14.29 -0.23
N ASP A 40 -5.17 14.35 -0.69
CA ASP A 40 -4.76 14.29 -2.08
C ASP A 40 -3.58 13.34 -2.26
N ILE A 41 -3.74 12.34 -3.13
CA ILE A 41 -2.70 11.34 -3.39
C ILE A 41 -1.57 11.93 -4.25
N THR A 42 -1.83 12.98 -5.01
CA THR A 42 -0.84 13.60 -5.91
C THR A 42 0.29 14.28 -5.16
N ARG A 43 0.09 14.62 -3.86
CA ARG A 43 1.16 15.15 -3.00
C ARG A 43 2.31 14.17 -2.76
N PHE A 44 2.12 12.90 -3.10
CA PHE A 44 3.15 11.86 -3.00
C PHE A 44 3.67 11.49 -4.39
N PRO A 45 4.85 12.01 -4.80
CA PRO A 45 5.40 11.74 -6.13
C PRO A 45 5.64 10.25 -6.40
N ARG A 46 5.94 9.49 -5.36
CA ARG A 46 6.17 8.04 -5.44
C ARG A 46 5.35 7.29 -4.41
N VAL A 47 4.93 6.08 -4.77
CA VAL A 47 4.20 5.17 -3.86
C VAL A 47 4.98 4.89 -2.57
N GLN A 48 6.32 4.86 -2.64
CA GLN A 48 7.18 4.67 -1.47
C GLN A 48 7.06 5.82 -0.47
N ASP A 49 6.92 7.05 -0.94
CA ASP A 49 6.77 8.23 -0.09
C ASP A 49 5.43 8.16 0.66
N PHE A 50 4.35 7.76 -0.03
CA PHE A 50 3.05 7.52 0.61
C PHE A 50 3.12 6.42 1.67
N VAL A 51 3.69 5.26 1.35
CA VAL A 51 3.77 4.13 2.29
C VAL A 51 4.67 4.45 3.49
N SER A 52 5.73 5.22 3.28
CA SER A 52 6.59 5.74 4.34
C SER A 52 5.81 6.71 5.25
N TYR A 53 5.02 7.62 4.66
CA TYR A 53 4.13 8.51 5.40
C TYR A 53 3.08 7.74 6.22
N CYS A 54 2.57 6.61 5.71
CA CYS A 54 1.68 5.71 6.46
C CYS A 54 2.40 4.91 7.57
N ARG A 55 3.68 5.11 7.83
CA ARG A 55 4.50 4.38 8.82
C ARG A 55 4.53 2.86 8.62
N LEU A 56 4.30 2.37 7.41
CA LEU A 56 4.28 0.94 7.09
C LEU A 56 5.66 0.41 6.66
N VAL A 57 6.66 1.28 6.56
CA VAL A 57 8.06 0.95 6.26
C VAL A 57 8.95 1.33 7.44
N LYS A 58 9.86 0.45 7.80
CA LYS A 58 10.91 0.77 8.77
C LYS A 58 12.02 1.55 8.08
N CYS A 59 12.23 2.80 8.45
CA CYS A 59 13.35 3.59 7.98
C CYS A 59 14.65 3.12 8.65
N ALA A 60 15.72 2.96 7.86
CA ALA A 60 17.04 2.73 8.41
C ALA A 60 17.59 4.04 9.02
N LYS A 61 18.16 3.96 10.21
CA LYS A 61 18.99 5.02 10.76
C LYS A 61 20.42 4.81 10.24
N GLU A 62 20.87 5.73 9.44
CA GLU A 62 22.24 5.73 8.92
C GLU A 62 22.97 6.99 9.40
N SER A 63 24.20 6.85 9.86
CA SER A 63 25.10 7.94 10.17
C SER A 63 26.50 7.55 9.73
N ALA A 64 27.18 8.44 8.99
CA ALA A 64 28.52 8.20 8.42
C ALA A 64 28.63 6.88 7.64
N GLY A 65 27.59 6.52 6.85
CA GLY A 65 27.56 5.28 6.06
C GLY A 65 27.36 3.99 6.85
N LYS A 66 27.21 4.07 8.18
CA LYS A 66 26.89 2.91 9.04
C LYS A 66 25.42 2.90 9.46
N ARG A 67 24.81 1.72 9.41
CA ARG A 67 23.43 1.51 9.83
C ARG A 67 23.37 1.21 11.33
N TYR A 68 22.81 2.13 12.12
CA TYR A 68 22.72 2.03 13.59
C TYR A 68 21.40 1.45 14.10
N GLY A 69 20.46 1.16 13.23
CA GLY A 69 19.17 0.61 13.63
C GLY A 69 18.03 1.03 12.71
N THR A 70 16.79 0.85 13.19
CA THR A 70 15.59 1.29 12.50
C THR A 70 14.89 2.37 13.29
N SER A 71 14.57 3.49 12.64
CA SER A 71 13.76 4.58 13.20
C SER A 71 12.57 4.85 12.30
N GLY A 72 11.54 5.45 12.83
CA GLY A 72 10.41 5.86 12.00
C GLY A 72 9.05 5.81 12.69
N LYS A 73 8.96 5.27 13.92
CA LYS A 73 7.67 5.20 14.63
C LYS A 73 7.02 6.56 14.93
N LYS A 74 7.80 7.66 14.95
CA LYS A 74 7.30 9.00 15.27
C LYS A 74 7.06 9.88 14.05
N ILE A 75 7.62 9.52 12.87
CA ILE A 75 7.52 10.33 11.65
C ILE A 75 6.41 9.75 10.76
N GLY A 76 5.51 10.58 10.26
CA GLY A 76 4.39 10.20 9.41
C GLY A 76 3.06 10.11 10.17
N ASN A 77 2.03 9.57 9.51
CA ASN A 77 0.65 9.58 9.98
C ASN A 77 0.29 8.29 10.73
N ALA A 78 -0.07 8.42 12.02
CA ALA A 78 -0.45 7.29 12.86
C ALA A 78 -1.86 6.75 12.52
N TYR A 79 -2.78 7.62 12.09
CA TYR A 79 -4.14 7.22 11.74
C TYR A 79 -4.14 6.38 10.47
N LEU A 80 -3.32 6.71 9.48
CA LEU A 80 -3.14 5.88 8.29
C LEU A 80 -2.50 4.52 8.63
N GLN A 81 -1.52 4.49 9.55
CA GLN A 81 -0.94 3.24 10.04
C GLN A 81 -2.00 2.34 10.65
N TRP A 82 -2.82 2.92 11.55
CA TRP A 82 -3.93 2.20 12.17
C TRP A 82 -4.94 1.72 11.13
N ALA A 83 -5.41 2.59 10.25
CA ALA A 83 -6.43 2.27 9.26
C ALA A 83 -6.00 1.13 8.31
N PHE A 84 -4.75 1.13 7.84
CA PHE A 84 -4.24 0.05 7.00
C PHE A 84 -3.98 -1.24 7.78
N SER A 85 -3.61 -1.16 9.03
CA SER A 85 -3.47 -2.34 9.90
C SER A 85 -4.81 -3.00 10.15
N GLU A 86 -5.85 -2.22 10.45
CA GLU A 86 -7.22 -2.69 10.62
C GLU A 86 -7.78 -3.24 9.30
N ALA A 87 -7.58 -2.53 8.19
CA ALA A 87 -7.98 -2.99 6.87
C ALA A 87 -7.34 -4.35 6.53
N ALA A 88 -6.08 -4.59 6.90
CA ALA A 88 -5.42 -5.87 6.66
C ALA A 88 -6.07 -7.02 7.43
N VAL A 89 -6.50 -6.79 8.67
CA VAL A 89 -7.21 -7.80 9.47
C VAL A 89 -8.60 -8.07 8.89
N LEU A 90 -9.34 -7.01 8.55
CA LEU A 90 -10.69 -7.12 7.99
C LEU A 90 -10.69 -7.73 6.58
N PHE A 91 -9.64 -7.47 5.78
CA PHE A 91 -9.45 -8.05 4.46
C PHE A 91 -9.45 -9.59 4.47
N LEU A 92 -9.01 -10.19 5.57
CA LEU A 92 -8.93 -11.65 5.70
C LEU A 92 -10.25 -12.31 6.07
N ARG A 93 -11.24 -11.58 6.60
CA ARG A 93 -12.46 -12.18 7.19
C ARG A 93 -13.23 -13.06 6.20
N HIS A 94 -13.54 -12.59 5.02
CA HIS A 94 -14.32 -13.33 4.03
C HIS A 94 -13.57 -13.52 2.71
N ASN A 95 -12.23 -13.56 2.76
CA ASN A 95 -11.37 -13.56 1.60
C ASN A 95 -10.39 -14.75 1.63
N ALA A 96 -10.82 -15.87 1.05
CA ALA A 96 -10.01 -17.09 0.98
C ALA A 96 -8.67 -16.88 0.24
N GLN A 97 -8.63 -16.02 -0.78
CA GLN A 97 -7.40 -15.69 -1.51
C GLN A 97 -6.45 -14.88 -0.65
N GLY A 98 -6.97 -13.92 0.12
CA GLY A 98 -6.20 -13.15 1.11
C GLY A 98 -5.61 -14.03 2.21
N GLN A 99 -6.39 -14.98 2.72
CA GLN A 99 -5.92 -15.96 3.71
C GLN A 99 -4.79 -16.84 3.15
N LYS A 100 -4.92 -17.35 1.92
CA LYS A 100 -3.86 -18.12 1.24
C LYS A 100 -2.59 -17.28 1.03
N PHE A 101 -2.75 -15.99 0.74
CA PHE A 101 -1.62 -15.07 0.62
C PHE A 101 -0.93 -14.87 1.97
N LEU A 102 -1.69 -14.63 3.05
CA LEU A 102 -1.14 -14.49 4.40
C LEU A 102 -0.42 -15.76 4.85
N ALA A 103 -1.01 -16.94 4.66
CA ALA A 103 -0.41 -18.22 5.03
C ALA A 103 0.95 -18.45 4.33
N ARG A 104 1.10 -17.97 3.09
CA ARG A 104 2.41 -17.99 2.39
C ARG A 104 3.44 -17.07 3.04
N LEU A 105 3.01 -15.92 3.55
CA LEU A 105 3.89 -14.98 4.26
C LEU A 105 4.29 -15.52 5.64
N GLU A 106 3.37 -16.15 6.37
CA GLU A 106 3.60 -16.72 7.69
C GLU A 106 4.61 -17.87 7.68
N LYS A 107 4.80 -18.56 6.56
CA LYS A 107 5.90 -19.54 6.38
C LYS A 107 7.30 -18.91 6.48
N LYS A 108 7.42 -17.60 6.24
CA LYS A 108 8.73 -16.89 6.18
C LYS A 108 8.86 -15.80 7.23
N HIS A 109 7.76 -15.35 7.82
CA HIS A 109 7.70 -14.22 8.73
C HIS A 109 6.80 -14.53 9.92
N ALA A 110 7.07 -13.93 11.07
CA ALA A 110 6.16 -13.98 12.19
C ALA A 110 4.79 -13.35 11.84
N LYS A 111 3.70 -13.84 12.43
CA LYS A 111 2.31 -13.43 12.13
C LYS A 111 2.11 -11.91 12.10
N GLY A 112 2.61 -11.18 13.09
CA GLY A 112 2.50 -9.71 13.11
C GLY A 112 3.26 -9.03 11.98
N GLN A 113 4.40 -9.60 11.57
CA GLN A 113 5.17 -9.11 10.43
C GLN A 113 4.47 -9.42 9.11
N ALA A 114 3.86 -10.59 8.97
CA ALA A 114 3.07 -10.96 7.80
C ALA A 114 1.87 -10.03 7.60
N LEU A 115 1.16 -9.67 8.68
CA LEU A 115 0.08 -8.68 8.66
C LEU A 115 0.57 -7.29 8.27
N THR A 116 1.73 -6.87 8.75
CA THR A 116 2.33 -5.58 8.35
C THR A 116 2.69 -5.56 6.86
N ILE A 117 3.19 -6.67 6.32
CA ILE A 117 3.46 -6.80 4.88
C ILE A 117 2.16 -6.72 4.07
N LEU A 118 1.07 -7.32 4.55
CA LEU A 118 -0.24 -7.22 3.92
C LEU A 118 -0.77 -5.79 3.96
N ALA A 119 -0.71 -5.11 5.11
CA ALA A 119 -1.09 -3.70 5.27
C ALA A 119 -0.29 -2.78 4.31
N HIS A 120 1.02 -3.00 4.21
CA HIS A 120 1.88 -2.30 3.25
C HIS A 120 1.44 -2.54 1.80
N LYS A 121 1.08 -3.77 1.45
CA LYS A 121 0.59 -4.11 0.11
C LYS A 121 -0.75 -3.45 -0.19
N LEU A 122 -1.67 -3.41 0.79
CA LEU A 122 -2.95 -2.69 0.68
C LEU A 122 -2.75 -1.18 0.49
N ALA A 123 -1.85 -0.56 1.26
CA ALA A 123 -1.55 0.86 1.10
C ALA A 123 -1.02 1.18 -0.32
N ARG A 124 -0.16 0.32 -0.88
CA ARG A 124 0.29 0.47 -2.26
C ARG A 124 -0.85 0.35 -3.27
N ALA A 125 -1.75 -0.62 -3.07
CA ALA A 125 -2.91 -0.79 -3.94
C ALA A 125 -3.81 0.46 -3.91
N VAL A 126 -4.12 0.97 -2.72
CA VAL A 126 -4.90 2.20 -2.53
C VAL A 126 -4.23 3.40 -3.20
N SER A 127 -2.92 3.54 -3.08
CA SER A 127 -2.18 4.62 -3.77
C SER A 127 -2.35 4.54 -5.28
N TYR A 128 -2.21 3.37 -5.89
CA TYR A 128 -2.40 3.20 -7.33
C TYR A 128 -3.86 3.41 -7.77
N MET A 129 -4.81 2.93 -6.98
CA MET A 129 -6.24 3.10 -7.26
C MET A 129 -6.63 4.58 -7.28
N LEU A 130 -6.20 5.35 -6.28
CA LEU A 130 -6.49 6.77 -6.19
C LEU A 130 -5.75 7.59 -7.25
N ALA A 131 -4.50 7.23 -7.57
CA ALA A 131 -3.71 7.93 -8.58
C ALA A 131 -4.19 7.66 -10.03
N ARG A 132 -4.75 6.47 -10.29
CA ARG A 132 -5.18 6.04 -11.63
C ARG A 132 -6.69 6.04 -11.79
N ASP A 133 -7.41 6.42 -10.79
CA ASP A 133 -8.86 6.50 -10.79
C ASP A 133 -9.55 5.13 -11.07
N THR A 134 -8.97 4.03 -10.56
CA THR A 134 -9.42 2.65 -10.79
C THR A 134 -10.03 2.01 -9.55
N VAL A 135 -10.84 0.98 -9.74
CA VAL A 135 -11.39 0.14 -8.66
C VAL A 135 -10.41 -0.95 -8.25
N PHE A 136 -10.65 -1.59 -7.10
CA PHE A 136 -9.82 -2.69 -6.63
C PHE A 136 -10.03 -3.95 -7.45
N GLU A 137 -8.92 -4.55 -7.91
CA GLU A 137 -8.90 -5.83 -8.60
C GLU A 137 -8.02 -6.83 -7.83
N MET A 138 -8.62 -7.94 -7.41
CA MET A 138 -7.95 -8.96 -6.60
C MET A 138 -6.79 -9.62 -7.35
N ASP A 139 -6.95 -9.90 -8.64
CA ASP A 139 -5.91 -10.54 -9.45
C ASP A 139 -4.67 -9.66 -9.59
N ILE A 140 -4.87 -8.37 -9.82
CA ILE A 140 -3.78 -7.38 -9.86
C ILE A 140 -3.12 -7.27 -8.48
N PHE A 141 -3.94 -7.26 -7.42
CA PHE A 141 -3.43 -7.19 -6.06
C PHE A 141 -2.55 -8.38 -5.72
N LEU A 142 -2.96 -9.61 -6.03
CA LEU A 142 -2.20 -10.83 -5.68
C LEU A 142 -0.95 -11.01 -6.54
N ASN A 143 -1.05 -10.81 -7.84
CA ASN A 143 0.03 -11.07 -8.81
C ASN A 143 1.02 -9.89 -8.94
N GLY A 144 0.65 -8.72 -8.45
CA GLY A 144 1.41 -7.48 -8.55
C GLY A 144 1.09 -6.69 -9.82
N TYR A 145 1.19 -5.38 -9.73
CA TYR A 145 0.94 -4.44 -10.84
C TYR A 145 1.94 -4.56 -12.02
N GLY A 146 2.87 -5.51 -11.97
CA GLY A 146 3.91 -5.71 -12.99
C GLY A 146 3.76 -6.97 -13.84
N SER A 147 2.70 -7.80 -13.63
CA SER A 147 2.61 -9.15 -14.21
C SER A 147 1.67 -9.28 -15.41
N ARG A 148 1.04 -8.20 -15.87
CA ARG A 148 0.25 -8.25 -17.12
C ARG A 148 1.14 -7.87 -18.32
N ALA A 149 1.51 -8.87 -19.09
CA ALA A 149 1.72 -8.71 -20.52
C ALA A 149 0.40 -8.17 -21.11
N GLY A 150 0.34 -6.87 -21.45
CA GLY A 150 -0.88 -6.23 -21.94
C GLY A 150 -1.32 -5.00 -21.14
N ALA A 151 -0.37 -4.21 -20.63
CA ALA A 151 -0.70 -2.85 -20.22
C ALA A 151 -1.15 -2.07 -21.48
N PRO A 152 -2.33 -1.40 -21.47
CA PRO A 152 -2.64 -0.45 -22.54
C PRO A 152 -1.52 0.58 -22.59
N ALA A 153 -1.07 0.89 -23.79
CA ALA A 153 -0.05 1.90 -24.07
C ALA A 153 -0.35 3.15 -23.23
N ALA A 154 0.68 3.66 -22.57
CA ALA A 154 0.60 4.84 -21.74
C ALA A 154 -0.18 5.93 -22.47
N SER A 155 -1.40 6.22 -22.00
CA SER A 155 -2.08 7.45 -22.35
C SER A 155 -1.23 8.58 -21.78
N LEU A 156 -0.68 9.37 -22.65
CA LEU A 156 -0.01 10.62 -22.35
C LEU A 156 -1.04 11.53 -21.70
N ASP A 157 -0.89 11.80 -20.42
CA ASP A 157 -1.60 12.88 -19.77
C ASP A 157 -1.21 14.20 -20.42
N THR A 158 -2.17 15.11 -20.52
CA THR A 158 -2.11 16.43 -21.18
C THR A 158 -0.97 17.33 -20.67
N HIS A 159 -0.10 16.86 -19.80
CA HIS A 159 1.05 17.59 -19.23
C HIS A 159 2.41 16.90 -19.41
N GLY A 160 2.52 15.89 -20.28
CA GLY A 160 3.84 15.40 -20.73
C GLY A 160 4.73 14.73 -19.68
N ILE A 161 4.21 14.35 -18.52
CA ILE A 161 5.00 13.72 -17.46
C ILE A 161 5.06 12.21 -17.71
N ARG A 162 6.20 11.74 -18.19
CA ARG A 162 6.52 10.32 -18.35
C ARG A 162 6.74 9.66 -16.99
N LEU A 163 5.70 9.00 -16.45
CA LEU A 163 5.83 8.20 -15.23
C LEU A 163 6.69 6.98 -15.52
N HIS A 164 7.98 7.05 -15.20
CA HIS A 164 8.91 5.92 -15.29
C HIS A 164 8.58 4.89 -14.19
N TYR A 165 7.84 3.85 -14.55
CA TYR A 165 7.65 2.68 -13.71
C TYR A 165 8.96 1.88 -13.65
N ARG A 166 9.63 1.89 -12.50
CA ARG A 166 10.66 0.89 -12.15
C ARG A 166 9.98 -0.25 -11.39
N PRO A 167 10.00 -1.50 -11.89
CA PRO A 167 9.52 -2.61 -11.11
C PRO A 167 10.38 -2.79 -9.87
N TRP A 168 9.76 -3.04 -8.73
CA TRP A 168 10.41 -3.37 -7.48
C TRP A 168 11.18 -4.68 -7.64
N LYS A 169 12.51 -4.64 -7.67
CA LYS A 169 13.34 -5.79 -7.39
C LYS A 169 13.35 -5.98 -5.87
N SER A 170 12.79 -7.11 -5.39
CA SER A 170 12.84 -7.42 -3.96
C SER A 170 14.31 -7.48 -3.50
N PRO A 171 14.66 -6.94 -2.31
CA PRO A 171 16.02 -6.98 -1.80
C PRO A 171 16.52 -8.38 -1.40
N ILE A 172 15.71 -9.43 -1.62
CA ILE A 172 15.95 -10.80 -1.14
C ILE A 172 16.77 -11.64 -2.15
N ALA A 173 17.04 -11.15 -3.36
CA ALA A 173 17.68 -11.95 -4.42
C ALA A 173 19.23 -11.91 -4.45
N LEU A 174 19.92 -11.39 -3.42
CA LEU A 174 21.38 -11.36 -3.36
C LEU A 174 21.91 -11.89 -2.03
N ARG A 175 21.78 -13.19 -1.77
CA ARG A 175 22.64 -13.95 -0.85
C ARG A 175 22.66 -15.44 -1.16
N HIS A 176 23.19 -15.81 -2.31
CA HIS A 176 23.86 -17.09 -2.50
C HIS A 176 25.19 -16.84 -3.17
N GLY A 177 26.13 -16.32 -2.40
CA GLY A 177 27.54 -16.31 -2.69
C GLY A 177 28.18 -17.47 -1.94
N THR A 178 28.51 -18.52 -2.67
CA THR A 178 29.29 -19.68 -2.24
C THR A 178 30.59 -19.25 -1.58
N ARG A 179 30.73 -19.53 -0.30
CA ARG A 179 32.00 -19.44 0.40
C ARG A 179 32.80 -20.72 0.09
N LYS A 180 33.69 -20.67 -0.88
CA LYS A 180 34.75 -21.68 -1.05
C LYS A 180 35.74 -21.51 0.10
N ARG A 181 35.95 -22.60 0.85
CA ARG A 181 37.08 -22.78 1.75
C ARG A 181 38.31 -23.11 0.92
N THR A 182 39.34 -22.39 1.12
CA THR A 182 40.77 -22.82 1.04
C THR A 182 41.45 -22.31 2.28
#